data_ca316972148b52dd04637bedbfe83c2d
#
_entry.id   ca316972148b52dd04637bedbfe83c2d
#
_cell.length_a   1.000
_cell.length_b   1.000
_cell.length_c   1.000
_cell.angle_alpha   90.00
_cell.angle_beta   90.00
_cell.angle_gamma   90.00
#
_symmetry.space_group_name_H-M   'P 1'
#
loop_
_entity.id
_entity.type
_entity.pdbx_description
1 polymer ?
#
loop_
_entity_poly.entity_id
_entity_poly.type
_entity_poly.pdbx_seq_one_letter_code
_entity_poly.pdbx_strand_id
1 'polypeptide(L)'
;MGGGFNVTRRTMIGSSASVTLLGSACAHVPASALSKDVALLRRAYETLHPGLYRYNTPSEMSGHFDRLAAAWSAGQTRAQAYLSLSRFLARVRCGHTYANFFNQTKAASTELFSGRDKLPFHFRWIGGRMIVTDGKGVEDLRPGDEISAINGRSGAEILRTLLPFTRADGNNDAKRVAQLNVIGLERIETFDVFNALLHPSPETVALSVRSTRDGARRTVTAPLITLEQRRAQMAQDIDDETRPVFSLEFAPGNVAMLKMPNWALYDSKWDWKGFIDDAFRQMSDRRSPALIVDLRGNEGGLDCGDEVIARLIGADLQRAAYERRVRYVKTPADLDPFLDTWDDSFRDWGADAVRIDDRYYRLLEEDGESRAPIRAKGPRFNGKVIVLVDASNSSATFQFANLVQANKLGTLVGEPTGGNLRGINGGAFFFLRLSESGLEADLPLIGTFPQTPQPDAGVVPDVIASISPTDIATGRDSAMETALAIASRA
;
A
#
# COMPACT_ATOMS: atom_id res chain seq x y z
N MET A 1 3.82 31.69 8.17
CA MET A 1 2.82 31.93 7.12
C MET A 1 2.60 30.59 6.46
N GLY A 2 1.41 30.01 6.66
CA GLY A 2 1.12 28.66 6.24
C GLY A 2 0.86 28.55 4.77
N GLY A 3 1.74 27.87 4.03
CA GLY A 3 1.50 27.42 2.67
C GLY A 3 0.81 26.05 2.73
N GLY A 4 -0.52 26.03 2.60
CA GLY A 4 -1.27 24.80 2.48
C GLY A 4 -0.93 24.10 1.16
N PHE A 5 -0.53 22.84 1.24
CA PHE A 5 -0.32 21.99 0.07
C PHE A 5 -1.68 21.66 -0.56
N ASN A 6 -2.00 22.27 -1.69
CA ASN A 6 -3.15 21.92 -2.51
C ASN A 6 -2.76 20.77 -3.44
N VAL A 7 -3.03 19.54 -3.03
CA VAL A 7 -2.97 18.37 -3.92
C VAL A 7 -4.30 18.30 -4.67
N THR A 8 -4.43 19.01 -5.77
CA THR A 8 -5.63 18.93 -6.62
C THR A 8 -5.63 17.66 -7.44
N ARG A 9 -6.29 16.60 -6.95
CA ARG A 9 -6.81 15.55 -7.82
C ARG A 9 -7.85 16.18 -8.75
N ARG A 10 -7.69 16.01 -10.06
CA ARG A 10 -8.66 16.47 -11.05
C ARG A 10 -10.05 15.90 -10.74
N THR A 11 -10.95 16.75 -10.26
CA THR A 11 -12.37 16.45 -10.10
C THR A 11 -12.96 16.22 -11.49
N MET A 12 -13.44 15.01 -11.76
CA MET A 12 -14.16 14.72 -13.01
C MET A 12 -15.61 15.17 -12.88
N ILE A 13 -15.94 16.26 -13.56
CA ILE A 13 -17.35 16.67 -13.79
C ILE A 13 -17.97 15.70 -14.81
N GLY A 14 -19.03 15.01 -14.39
CA GLY A 14 -19.75 14.07 -15.24
C GLY A 14 -20.57 14.78 -16.31
N SER A 15 -20.35 14.43 -17.58
CA SER A 15 -21.29 14.62 -18.67
C SER A 15 -21.79 13.25 -19.12
N SER A 16 -23.07 13.00 -18.92
CA SER A 16 -23.75 11.78 -19.36
C SER A 16 -23.86 11.77 -20.88
N ALA A 17 -23.06 10.97 -21.55
CA ALA A 17 -23.24 10.61 -22.94
C ALA A 17 -23.53 9.11 -23.03
N SER A 18 -24.69 8.76 -23.56
CA SER A 18 -25.09 7.38 -23.85
C SER A 18 -24.11 6.76 -24.84
N VAL A 19 -23.35 5.75 -24.41
CA VAL A 19 -22.43 5.00 -25.26
C VAL A 19 -23.08 3.65 -25.59
N THR A 20 -23.38 3.49 -26.87
CA THR A 20 -23.75 2.22 -27.49
C THR A 20 -22.62 1.20 -27.28
N LEU A 21 -22.95 0.05 -26.70
CA LEU A 21 -22.02 -1.08 -26.51
C LEU A 21 -21.70 -1.70 -27.88
N LEU A 22 -20.66 -1.18 -28.53
CA LEU A 22 -19.90 -1.92 -29.54
C LEU A 22 -18.84 -2.73 -28.80
N GLY A 23 -18.79 -4.03 -29.02
CA GLY A 23 -17.83 -4.94 -28.42
C GLY A 23 -16.41 -4.39 -28.54
N SER A 24 -15.78 -4.12 -27.39
CA SER A 24 -14.42 -3.61 -27.31
C SER A 24 -13.46 -4.67 -27.85
N ALA A 25 -13.05 -4.55 -29.11
CA ALA A 25 -11.83 -5.18 -29.57
C ALA A 25 -10.69 -4.60 -28.71
N CYS A 26 -10.02 -5.44 -27.91
CA CYS A 26 -8.86 -5.01 -27.12
C CYS A 26 -7.88 -4.28 -28.04
N ALA A 27 -7.62 -3.01 -27.79
CA ALA A 27 -6.72 -2.21 -28.60
C ALA A 27 -5.33 -2.85 -28.62
N HIS A 28 -4.87 -3.25 -29.80
CA HIS A 28 -3.54 -3.83 -29.98
C HIS A 28 -2.52 -2.71 -30.15
N VAL A 29 -1.50 -2.70 -29.27
CA VAL A 29 -0.38 -1.74 -29.33
C VAL A 29 0.74 -2.37 -30.15
N PRO A 30 1.19 -1.73 -31.25
CA PRO A 30 2.20 -2.29 -32.12
C PRO A 30 3.59 -2.33 -31.45
N ALA A 31 4.43 -3.29 -31.85
CA ALA A 31 5.76 -3.49 -31.28
C ALA A 31 6.67 -2.26 -31.36
N SER A 32 6.59 -1.50 -32.47
CA SER A 32 7.38 -0.26 -32.65
C SER A 32 7.02 0.82 -31.64
N ALA A 33 5.75 0.91 -31.25
CA ALA A 33 5.27 1.81 -30.22
C ALA A 33 5.75 1.36 -28.84
N LEU A 34 5.57 0.09 -28.50
CA LEU A 34 6.00 -0.47 -27.22
C LEU A 34 7.52 -0.36 -27.01
N SER A 35 8.34 -0.48 -28.08
CA SER A 35 9.79 -0.31 -27.96
C SER A 35 10.21 1.10 -27.55
N LYS A 36 9.48 2.14 -27.98
CA LYS A 36 9.72 3.52 -27.55
C LYS A 36 9.39 3.70 -26.07
N ASP A 37 8.27 3.13 -25.60
CA ASP A 37 7.89 3.16 -24.20
C ASP A 37 8.92 2.44 -23.31
N VAL A 38 9.50 1.31 -23.75
CA VAL A 38 10.58 0.65 -22.99
C VAL A 38 11.81 1.54 -22.91
N ALA A 39 12.20 2.17 -24.02
CA ALA A 39 13.35 3.07 -24.02
C ALA A 39 13.14 4.28 -23.10
N LEU A 40 11.95 4.86 -23.12
CA LEU A 40 11.54 5.96 -22.23
C LEU A 40 11.55 5.53 -20.75
N LEU A 41 10.93 4.37 -20.44
CA LEU A 41 10.89 3.80 -19.11
C LEU A 41 12.30 3.56 -18.56
N ARG A 42 13.17 2.95 -19.37
CA ARG A 42 14.57 2.71 -19.00
C ARG A 42 15.31 4.01 -18.73
N ARG A 43 15.21 4.99 -19.63
CA ARG A 43 15.83 6.30 -19.50
C ARG A 43 15.40 7.01 -18.23
N ALA A 44 14.07 7.03 -17.94
CA ALA A 44 13.52 7.69 -16.76
C ALA A 44 13.98 6.99 -15.46
N TYR A 45 13.87 5.68 -15.38
CA TYR A 45 14.21 4.94 -14.16
C TYR A 45 15.71 4.93 -13.86
N GLU A 46 16.56 4.73 -14.87
CA GLU A 46 18.02 4.77 -14.71
C GLU A 46 18.52 6.17 -14.31
N THR A 47 17.79 7.22 -14.70
CA THR A 47 18.16 8.61 -14.38
C THR A 47 17.61 9.10 -13.07
N LEU A 48 16.35 8.77 -12.74
CA LEU A 48 15.62 9.47 -11.67
C LEU A 48 15.33 8.57 -10.45
N HIS A 49 15.21 7.24 -10.60
CA HIS A 49 14.78 6.36 -9.52
C HIS A 49 15.88 6.11 -8.48
N PRO A 50 15.76 6.59 -7.22
CA PRO A 50 16.85 6.56 -6.24
C PRO A 50 17.19 5.15 -5.75
N GLY A 51 16.24 4.23 -5.74
CA GLY A 51 16.40 2.86 -5.25
C GLY A 51 16.53 1.79 -6.32
N LEU A 52 16.71 2.15 -7.60
CA LEU A 52 16.73 1.19 -8.72
C LEU A 52 17.73 0.04 -8.52
N TYR A 53 18.88 0.36 -7.92
CA TYR A 53 19.98 -0.56 -7.68
C TYR A 53 20.15 -0.94 -6.21
N ARG A 54 19.13 -0.73 -5.36
CA ARG A 54 19.21 -1.10 -3.94
C ARG A 54 19.20 -2.61 -3.72
N TYR A 55 18.41 -3.32 -4.53
CA TYR A 55 18.18 -4.76 -4.43
C TYR A 55 18.57 -5.53 -5.70
N ASN A 56 18.96 -4.83 -6.75
CA ASN A 56 19.42 -5.38 -8.01
C ASN A 56 20.73 -4.71 -8.41
N THR A 57 21.64 -5.46 -9.00
CA THR A 57 22.81 -4.89 -9.66
C THR A 57 22.40 -4.19 -10.97
N PRO A 58 23.24 -3.29 -11.53
CA PRO A 58 23.00 -2.71 -12.86
C PRO A 58 22.78 -3.75 -13.96
N SER A 59 23.53 -4.86 -13.93
CA SER A 59 23.39 -5.96 -14.89
C SER A 59 22.05 -6.68 -14.77
N GLU A 60 21.58 -6.95 -13.54
CA GLU A 60 20.28 -7.56 -13.29
C GLU A 60 19.15 -6.67 -13.78
N MET A 61 19.23 -5.35 -13.49
CA MET A 61 18.24 -4.38 -13.98
C MET A 61 18.25 -4.27 -15.50
N SER A 62 19.43 -4.23 -16.15
CA SER A 62 19.50 -4.30 -17.61
C SER A 62 18.77 -5.53 -18.14
N GLY A 63 19.04 -6.71 -17.58
CA GLY A 63 18.35 -7.93 -17.95
C GLY A 63 16.83 -7.90 -17.68
N HIS A 64 16.35 -7.11 -16.70
CA HIS A 64 14.91 -6.92 -16.52
C HIS A 64 14.30 -6.05 -17.62
N PHE A 65 14.96 -4.95 -18.02
CA PHE A 65 14.55 -4.13 -19.17
C PHE A 65 14.56 -4.93 -20.47
N ASP A 66 15.60 -5.73 -20.72
CA ASP A 66 15.72 -6.56 -21.93
C ASP A 66 14.59 -7.60 -22.00
N ARG A 67 14.19 -8.19 -20.88
CA ARG A 67 13.04 -9.10 -20.81
C ARG A 67 11.71 -8.37 -21.09
N LEU A 68 11.54 -7.13 -20.61
CA LEU A 68 10.37 -6.33 -20.94
C LEU A 68 10.34 -5.98 -22.42
N ALA A 69 11.47 -5.56 -22.99
CA ALA A 69 11.60 -5.28 -24.42
C ALA A 69 11.28 -6.52 -25.26
N ALA A 70 11.80 -7.69 -24.88
CA ALA A 70 11.50 -8.95 -25.54
C ALA A 70 10.02 -9.32 -25.47
N ALA A 71 9.37 -9.13 -24.29
CA ALA A 71 7.94 -9.37 -24.14
C ALA A 71 7.10 -8.45 -25.05
N TRP A 72 7.56 -7.23 -25.29
CA TRP A 72 6.86 -6.23 -26.08
C TRP A 72 7.22 -6.23 -27.58
N SER A 73 8.17 -7.08 -28.00
CA SER A 73 8.69 -7.11 -29.38
C SER A 73 7.68 -7.59 -30.44
N ALA A 74 6.61 -8.30 -30.05
CA ALA A 74 5.59 -8.81 -30.96
C ALA A 74 4.32 -7.93 -31.01
N GLY A 75 4.29 -6.81 -30.28
CA GLY A 75 3.05 -6.08 -30.02
C GLY A 75 2.17 -6.82 -29.02
N GLN A 76 1.27 -6.12 -28.35
CA GLN A 76 0.43 -6.71 -27.29
C GLN A 76 -0.92 -5.98 -27.17
N THR A 77 -1.89 -6.64 -26.60
CA THR A 77 -3.06 -5.94 -26.06
C THR A 77 -2.63 -5.06 -24.88
N ARG A 78 -3.40 -4.01 -24.56
CA ARG A 78 -3.07 -3.17 -23.40
C ARG A 78 -3.04 -3.97 -22.08
N ALA A 79 -3.89 -4.98 -21.93
CA ALA A 79 -3.90 -5.87 -20.78
C ALA A 79 -2.58 -6.67 -20.65
N GLN A 80 -2.08 -7.21 -21.76
CA GLN A 80 -0.80 -7.92 -21.79
C GLN A 80 0.37 -6.97 -21.51
N ALA A 81 0.35 -5.77 -22.08
CA ALA A 81 1.35 -4.74 -21.83
C ALA A 81 1.34 -4.30 -20.35
N TYR A 82 0.15 -4.08 -19.76
CA TYR A 82 0.00 -3.75 -18.35
C TYR A 82 0.56 -4.85 -17.42
N LEU A 83 0.26 -6.10 -17.69
CA LEU A 83 0.81 -7.24 -16.94
C LEU A 83 2.34 -7.32 -17.07
N SER A 84 2.90 -7.17 -18.28
CA SER A 84 4.34 -7.20 -18.49
C SER A 84 5.05 -6.05 -17.78
N LEU A 85 4.47 -4.83 -17.83
CA LEU A 85 4.95 -3.67 -17.11
C LEU A 85 4.89 -3.88 -15.59
N SER A 86 3.75 -4.32 -15.06
CA SER A 86 3.58 -4.58 -13.62
C SER A 86 4.59 -5.60 -13.10
N ARG A 87 4.82 -6.68 -13.87
CA ARG A 87 5.82 -7.70 -13.53
C ARG A 87 7.25 -7.15 -13.55
N PHE A 88 7.57 -6.26 -14.47
CA PHE A 88 8.87 -5.57 -14.51
C PHE A 88 9.03 -4.66 -13.29
N LEU A 89 8.04 -3.81 -13.00
CA LEU A 89 8.09 -2.85 -11.89
C LEU A 89 8.20 -3.55 -10.52
N ALA A 90 7.50 -4.67 -10.33
CA ALA A 90 7.63 -5.48 -9.12
C ALA A 90 9.07 -6.00 -8.90
N ARG A 91 9.87 -6.20 -9.97
CA ARG A 91 11.27 -6.62 -9.88
C ARG A 91 12.23 -5.53 -9.43
N VAL A 92 11.83 -4.26 -9.48
CA VAL A 92 12.58 -3.15 -8.88
C VAL A 92 12.66 -3.31 -7.36
N ARG A 93 11.71 -4.03 -6.75
CA ARG A 93 11.61 -4.27 -5.30
C ARG A 93 11.48 -2.97 -4.51
N CYS A 94 10.64 -2.08 -5.00
CA CYS A 94 10.26 -0.84 -4.35
C CYS A 94 8.75 -0.81 -4.14
N GLY A 95 8.30 -0.61 -2.91
CA GLY A 95 6.90 -0.58 -2.54
C GLY A 95 6.10 0.54 -3.20
N HIS A 96 6.78 1.59 -3.67
CA HIS A 96 6.19 2.74 -4.32
C HIS A 96 6.41 2.77 -5.86
N THR A 97 6.89 1.67 -6.45
CA THR A 97 7.14 1.53 -7.88
C THR A 97 6.21 0.49 -8.48
N TYR A 98 5.17 0.93 -9.21
CA TYR A 98 4.20 0.03 -9.84
C TYR A 98 3.40 0.74 -10.94
N ALA A 99 2.77 -0.03 -11.82
CA ALA A 99 1.78 0.48 -12.76
C ALA A 99 0.50 0.78 -11.98
N ASN A 100 0.45 1.96 -11.36
CA ASN A 100 -0.56 2.33 -10.39
C ASN A 100 -1.94 2.39 -11.05
N PHE A 101 -2.83 1.50 -10.64
CA PHE A 101 -4.18 1.41 -11.19
C PHE A 101 -5.06 2.63 -10.85
N PHE A 102 -4.71 3.41 -9.83
CA PHE A 102 -5.40 4.66 -9.52
C PHE A 102 -5.00 5.82 -10.44
N ASN A 103 -3.80 5.77 -11.04
CA ASN A 103 -3.25 6.83 -11.87
C ASN A 103 -3.41 6.57 -13.37
N GLN A 104 -3.86 5.36 -13.78
CA GLN A 104 -4.08 5.07 -15.20
C GLN A 104 -5.11 6.03 -15.82
N THR A 105 -4.93 6.35 -17.11
CA THR A 105 -5.90 7.16 -17.86
C THR A 105 -7.30 6.55 -17.74
N LYS A 106 -8.34 7.38 -17.83
CA LYS A 106 -9.74 6.91 -17.79
C LYS A 106 -10.00 5.79 -18.81
N ALA A 107 -9.43 5.89 -20.01
CA ALA A 107 -9.58 4.89 -21.07
C ALA A 107 -8.92 3.56 -20.65
N ALA A 108 -7.67 3.60 -20.18
CA ALA A 108 -6.96 2.41 -19.71
C ALA A 108 -7.64 1.79 -18.48
N SER A 109 -8.02 2.60 -17.50
CA SER A 109 -8.71 2.13 -16.30
C SER A 109 -10.06 1.47 -16.62
N THR A 110 -10.84 2.05 -17.55
CA THR A 110 -12.12 1.45 -17.97
C THR A 110 -11.89 0.12 -18.68
N GLU A 111 -10.94 0.07 -19.63
CA GLU A 111 -10.65 -1.16 -20.38
C GLU A 111 -10.12 -2.29 -19.46
N LEU A 112 -9.24 -1.95 -18.53
CA LEU A 112 -8.52 -2.95 -17.73
C LEU A 112 -9.25 -3.40 -16.47
N PHE A 113 -10.07 -2.52 -15.84
CA PHE A 113 -10.52 -2.75 -14.46
C PHE A 113 -12.02 -2.70 -14.25
N SER A 114 -12.83 -2.20 -15.21
CA SER A 114 -14.28 -2.02 -14.99
C SER A 114 -15.12 -3.28 -15.19
N GLY A 115 -14.53 -4.36 -15.69
CA GLY A 115 -15.24 -5.61 -16.03
C GLY A 115 -15.97 -6.25 -14.84
N ARG A 116 -16.93 -7.14 -15.18
CA ARG A 116 -17.59 -8.04 -14.20
C ARG A 116 -16.74 -9.28 -14.02
N ASP A 117 -15.66 -9.16 -13.25
CA ASP A 117 -14.59 -10.16 -13.15
C ASP A 117 -13.99 -10.27 -11.74
N LYS A 118 -14.62 -9.65 -10.72
CA LYS A 118 -14.15 -9.66 -9.34
C LYS A 118 -14.93 -10.69 -8.51
N LEU A 119 -14.23 -11.35 -7.57
CA LEU A 119 -14.88 -12.27 -6.65
C LEU A 119 -15.85 -11.52 -5.72
N PRO A 120 -17.06 -12.03 -5.45
CA PRO A 120 -18.08 -11.28 -4.70
C PRO A 120 -17.90 -11.27 -3.18
N PHE A 121 -16.85 -11.86 -2.64
CA PHE A 121 -16.61 -12.02 -1.20
C PHE A 121 -15.26 -11.43 -0.77
N HIS A 122 -15.06 -11.26 0.54
CA HIS A 122 -13.80 -10.83 1.13
C HIS A 122 -13.03 -12.02 1.70
N PHE A 123 -11.71 -11.95 1.63
CA PHE A 123 -10.81 -13.00 2.12
C PHE A 123 -9.43 -12.48 2.48
N ARG A 124 -8.67 -13.29 3.23
CA ARG A 124 -7.25 -13.09 3.51
C ARG A 124 -6.45 -14.32 3.13
N TRP A 125 -5.20 -14.11 2.75
CA TRP A 125 -4.22 -15.18 2.61
C TRP A 125 -3.58 -15.48 3.97
N ILE A 126 -3.80 -16.67 4.51
CA ILE A 126 -3.25 -17.12 5.78
C ILE A 126 -2.51 -18.44 5.58
N GLY A 127 -1.19 -18.43 5.79
CA GLY A 127 -0.34 -19.60 5.54
C GLY A 127 -0.46 -20.14 4.10
N GLY A 128 -0.59 -19.23 3.11
CA GLY A 128 -0.74 -19.58 1.70
C GLY A 128 -2.13 -20.09 1.31
N ARG A 129 -3.13 -20.05 2.21
CA ARG A 129 -4.53 -20.45 1.98
C ARG A 129 -5.43 -19.23 1.87
N MET A 130 -6.40 -19.26 0.96
CA MET A 130 -7.42 -18.22 0.80
C MET A 130 -8.54 -18.48 1.81
N ILE A 131 -8.64 -17.67 2.85
CA ILE A 131 -9.61 -17.82 3.94
C ILE A 131 -10.64 -16.70 3.85
N VAL A 132 -11.90 -17.06 3.71
CA VAL A 132 -13.03 -16.13 3.65
C VAL A 132 -13.15 -15.37 4.97
N THR A 133 -13.18 -14.05 4.89
CA THR A 133 -13.42 -13.16 6.04
C THR A 133 -14.87 -12.67 6.09
N ASP A 134 -15.51 -12.54 4.92
CA ASP A 134 -16.91 -12.14 4.79
C ASP A 134 -17.46 -12.65 3.45
N GLY A 135 -18.51 -13.45 3.49
CA GLY A 135 -19.15 -14.03 2.30
C GLY A 135 -19.91 -13.03 1.43
N LYS A 136 -20.18 -11.82 1.92
CA LYS A 136 -20.90 -10.75 1.19
C LYS A 136 -22.18 -11.22 0.49
N GLY A 137 -22.94 -12.06 1.16
CA GLY A 137 -24.22 -12.57 0.65
C GLY A 137 -24.11 -13.75 -0.34
N VAL A 138 -22.93 -14.30 -0.57
CA VAL A 138 -22.80 -15.58 -1.30
C VAL A 138 -23.33 -16.70 -0.43
N GLU A 139 -24.37 -17.38 -0.90
CA GLU A 139 -24.99 -18.51 -0.21
C GLU A 139 -23.93 -19.60 0.06
N ASP A 140 -24.02 -20.22 1.23
CA ASP A 140 -23.09 -21.26 1.66
C ASP A 140 -21.60 -20.87 1.76
N LEU A 141 -21.28 -19.58 1.85
CA LEU A 141 -19.92 -19.10 2.09
C LEU A 141 -19.85 -18.35 3.44
N ARG A 142 -19.01 -18.83 4.34
CA ARG A 142 -18.96 -18.33 5.73
C ARG A 142 -17.54 -17.89 6.12
N PRO A 143 -17.41 -16.94 7.05
CA PRO A 143 -16.10 -16.60 7.62
C PRO A 143 -15.38 -17.84 8.16
N GLY A 144 -14.08 -17.96 7.82
CA GLY A 144 -13.23 -19.08 8.16
C GLY A 144 -13.23 -20.21 7.12
N ASP A 145 -14.12 -20.20 6.12
CA ASP A 145 -14.04 -21.18 5.02
C ASP A 145 -12.76 -20.96 4.20
N GLU A 146 -12.14 -22.07 3.79
CA GLU A 146 -11.03 -22.05 2.86
C GLU A 146 -11.52 -22.24 1.43
N ILE A 147 -11.18 -21.31 0.54
CA ILE A 147 -11.31 -21.49 -0.90
C ILE A 147 -10.09 -22.27 -1.39
N SER A 148 -10.25 -23.58 -1.54
CA SER A 148 -9.15 -24.47 -1.94
C SER A 148 -8.86 -24.40 -3.45
N ALA A 149 -9.89 -24.08 -4.28
CA ALA A 149 -9.72 -23.83 -5.71
C ALA A 149 -10.80 -22.91 -6.26
N ILE A 150 -10.47 -22.21 -7.36
CA ILE A 150 -11.38 -21.39 -8.19
C ILE A 150 -11.32 -21.91 -9.62
N ASN A 151 -12.44 -22.35 -10.17
CA ASN A 151 -12.51 -22.95 -11.52
C ASN A 151 -11.46 -24.07 -11.71
N GLY A 152 -11.29 -24.91 -10.70
CA GLY A 152 -10.32 -26.03 -10.71
C GLY A 152 -8.86 -25.63 -10.44
N ARG A 153 -8.53 -24.34 -10.42
CA ARG A 153 -7.16 -23.84 -10.13
C ARG A 153 -7.00 -23.69 -8.62
N SER A 154 -6.01 -24.33 -8.04
CA SER A 154 -5.79 -24.32 -6.58
C SER A 154 -5.43 -22.95 -6.05
N GLY A 155 -5.78 -22.65 -4.77
CA GLY A 155 -5.40 -21.41 -4.11
C GLY A 155 -3.89 -21.18 -4.12
N ALA A 156 -3.08 -22.22 -3.88
CA ALA A 156 -1.62 -22.12 -3.96
C ALA A 156 -1.11 -21.77 -5.36
N GLU A 157 -1.74 -22.29 -6.41
CA GLU A 157 -1.41 -21.93 -7.78
C GLU A 157 -1.78 -20.49 -8.10
N ILE A 158 -2.96 -20.04 -7.68
CA ILE A 158 -3.41 -18.65 -7.82
C ILE A 158 -2.42 -17.71 -7.14
N LEU A 159 -2.10 -17.94 -5.87
CA LEU A 159 -1.14 -17.12 -5.13
C LEU A 159 0.21 -17.06 -5.85
N ARG A 160 0.76 -18.20 -6.24
CA ARG A 160 2.04 -18.30 -6.94
C ARG A 160 2.05 -17.55 -8.28
N THR A 161 0.93 -17.53 -9.01
CA THR A 161 0.83 -16.81 -10.29
C THR A 161 0.65 -15.31 -10.13
N LEU A 162 0.05 -14.84 -9.01
CA LEU A 162 -0.19 -13.42 -8.75
C LEU A 162 0.99 -12.72 -8.07
N LEU A 163 1.73 -13.39 -7.19
CA LEU A 163 2.87 -12.82 -6.45
C LEU A 163 3.90 -12.07 -7.33
N PRO A 164 4.24 -12.51 -8.55
CA PRO A 164 5.19 -11.78 -9.40
C PRO A 164 4.75 -10.38 -9.85
N PHE A 165 3.51 -10.01 -9.62
CA PHE A 165 2.94 -8.72 -10.00
C PHE A 165 2.76 -7.77 -8.81
N THR A 166 2.93 -8.26 -7.58
CA THR A 166 2.80 -7.47 -6.35
C THR A 166 4.11 -6.79 -5.99
N ARG A 167 3.99 -5.58 -5.46
CA ARG A 167 5.12 -4.75 -5.05
C ARG A 167 5.46 -4.92 -3.57
N ALA A 168 6.73 -4.76 -3.21
CA ALA A 168 7.18 -4.57 -1.84
C ALA A 168 8.60 -4.00 -1.84
N ASP A 169 9.01 -3.41 -0.73
CA ASP A 169 10.41 -3.01 -0.55
C ASP A 169 11.25 -4.25 -0.23
N GLY A 170 12.29 -4.48 -1.05
CA GLY A 170 13.21 -5.61 -0.88
C GLY A 170 12.55 -6.99 -1.00
N ASN A 171 12.92 -7.88 -0.08
CA ASN A 171 12.43 -9.26 -0.04
C ASN A 171 11.22 -9.44 0.92
N ASN A 172 10.42 -8.41 1.14
CA ASN A 172 9.26 -8.49 2.02
C ASN A 172 8.07 -9.22 1.35
N ASP A 173 8.14 -10.56 1.32
CA ASP A 173 7.08 -11.39 0.72
C ASP A 173 5.78 -11.34 1.53
N ALA A 174 5.84 -11.10 2.84
CA ALA A 174 4.63 -10.91 3.65
C ALA A 174 3.78 -9.73 3.13
N LYS A 175 4.43 -8.60 2.77
CA LYS A 175 3.75 -7.45 2.13
C LYS A 175 3.15 -7.84 0.78
N ARG A 176 3.87 -8.60 -0.06
CA ARG A 176 3.35 -9.05 -1.37
C ARG A 176 2.10 -9.89 -1.21
N VAL A 177 2.09 -10.80 -0.25
CA VAL A 177 0.91 -11.63 0.06
C VAL A 177 -0.21 -10.77 0.63
N ALA A 178 0.08 -9.83 1.55
CA ALA A 178 -0.92 -8.95 2.15
C ALA A 178 -1.65 -8.09 1.11
N GLN A 179 -0.97 -7.64 0.06
CA GLN A 179 -1.59 -6.90 -1.05
C GLN A 179 -2.62 -7.72 -1.85
N LEU A 180 -2.54 -9.04 -1.78
CA LEU A 180 -3.52 -9.93 -2.43
C LEU A 180 -4.70 -10.28 -1.53
N ASN A 181 -4.80 -9.71 -0.33
CA ASN A 181 -6.03 -9.76 0.45
C ASN A 181 -7.12 -8.91 -0.22
N VAL A 182 -8.38 -9.32 -0.06
CA VAL A 182 -9.55 -8.55 -0.45
C VAL A 182 -10.36 -8.31 0.81
N ILE A 183 -10.26 -7.12 1.37
CA ILE A 183 -10.82 -6.80 2.69
C ILE A 183 -11.72 -5.58 2.70
N GLY A 184 -11.96 -4.97 1.55
CA GLY A 184 -12.87 -3.85 1.39
C GLY A 184 -12.35 -2.53 1.97
N LEU A 185 -11.03 -2.33 2.00
CA LEU A 185 -10.40 -1.07 2.40
C LEU A 185 -9.96 -0.22 1.21
N GLU A 186 -9.81 -0.83 0.02
CA GLU A 186 -9.31 -0.17 -1.17
C GLU A 186 -10.39 -0.01 -2.24
N ARG A 187 -10.35 1.10 -2.99
CA ARG A 187 -11.26 1.34 -4.15
C ARG A 187 -11.05 0.33 -5.27
N ILE A 188 -9.83 -0.16 -5.41
CA ILE A 188 -9.41 -1.18 -6.38
C ILE A 188 -8.48 -2.13 -5.62
N GLU A 189 -8.89 -3.37 -5.48
CA GLU A 189 -8.11 -4.41 -4.81
C GLU A 189 -7.09 -5.02 -5.76
N THR A 190 -5.83 -5.13 -5.32
CA THR A 190 -4.73 -5.66 -6.15
C THR A 190 -5.01 -7.08 -6.67
N PHE A 191 -5.64 -7.93 -5.84
CA PHE A 191 -6.07 -9.26 -6.26
C PHE A 191 -7.05 -9.20 -7.43
N ASP A 192 -8.06 -8.35 -7.34
CA ASP A 192 -9.10 -8.22 -8.37
C ASP A 192 -8.49 -7.82 -9.72
N VAL A 193 -7.49 -6.90 -9.71
CA VAL A 193 -6.78 -6.47 -10.92
C VAL A 193 -6.06 -7.64 -11.59
N PHE A 194 -5.17 -8.30 -10.86
CA PHE A 194 -4.30 -9.30 -11.47
C PHE A 194 -5.01 -10.63 -11.71
N ASN A 195 -5.94 -11.03 -10.84
CA ASN A 195 -6.71 -12.25 -11.05
C ASN A 195 -7.62 -12.15 -12.28
N ALA A 196 -8.28 -11.01 -12.48
CA ALA A 196 -9.13 -10.78 -13.65
C ALA A 196 -8.34 -10.83 -14.97
N LEU A 197 -7.17 -10.17 -15.00
CA LEU A 197 -6.35 -10.09 -16.21
C LEU A 197 -5.64 -11.41 -16.55
N LEU A 198 -5.27 -12.21 -15.54
CA LEU A 198 -4.56 -13.49 -15.73
C LEU A 198 -5.51 -14.68 -15.88
N HIS A 199 -6.68 -14.59 -15.28
CA HIS A 199 -7.65 -15.68 -15.19
C HIS A 199 -9.05 -15.21 -15.57
N PRO A 200 -9.25 -14.71 -16.80
CA PRO A 200 -10.54 -14.26 -17.22
C PRO A 200 -11.57 -15.39 -17.08
N SER A 201 -12.71 -15.08 -16.51
CA SER A 201 -13.83 -15.98 -16.29
C SER A 201 -15.10 -15.36 -16.89
N PRO A 202 -16.08 -16.18 -17.26
CA PRO A 202 -17.37 -15.65 -17.67
C PRO A 202 -18.06 -14.96 -16.48
N GLU A 203 -19.37 -15.04 -16.37
CA GLU A 203 -20.14 -14.32 -15.34
C GLU A 203 -20.09 -14.98 -13.94
N THR A 204 -19.65 -16.23 -13.84
CA THR A 204 -19.63 -16.99 -12.58
C THR A 204 -18.32 -17.75 -12.39
N VAL A 205 -18.03 -18.10 -11.16
CA VAL A 205 -16.90 -18.98 -10.80
C VAL A 205 -17.39 -20.16 -9.94
N ALA A 206 -16.78 -21.31 -10.15
CA ALA A 206 -16.95 -22.48 -9.28
C ALA A 206 -15.87 -22.46 -8.19
N LEU A 207 -16.29 -22.41 -6.93
CA LEU A 207 -15.43 -22.38 -5.75
C LEU A 207 -15.41 -23.76 -5.11
N SER A 208 -14.24 -24.38 -4.97
CA SER A 208 -14.07 -25.54 -4.09
C SER A 208 -13.81 -25.05 -2.67
N VAL A 209 -14.77 -25.29 -1.79
CA VAL A 209 -14.76 -24.76 -0.42
C VAL A 209 -14.48 -25.89 0.57
N ARG A 210 -13.63 -25.62 1.55
CA ARG A 210 -13.38 -26.49 2.71
C ARG A 210 -13.71 -25.73 3.98
N SER A 211 -14.66 -26.22 4.76
CA SER A 211 -14.96 -25.68 6.07
C SER A 211 -13.80 -25.93 7.04
N THR A 212 -13.35 -24.90 7.73
CA THR A 212 -12.31 -25.04 8.77
C THR A 212 -12.89 -25.50 10.11
N ARG A 213 -14.22 -25.54 10.26
CA ARG A 213 -14.92 -25.95 11.48
C ARG A 213 -15.04 -27.47 11.61
N ASP A 214 -15.37 -28.15 10.50
CA ASP A 214 -15.66 -29.61 10.48
C ASP A 214 -14.95 -30.34 9.33
N GLY A 215 -14.19 -29.62 8.47
CA GLY A 215 -13.48 -30.20 7.34
C GLY A 215 -14.36 -30.54 6.14
N ALA A 216 -15.68 -30.25 6.19
CA ALA A 216 -16.61 -30.56 5.10
C ALA A 216 -16.20 -29.84 3.80
N ARG A 217 -16.35 -30.55 2.68
CA ARG A 217 -16.04 -30.02 1.36
C ARG A 217 -17.33 -29.82 0.56
N ARG A 218 -17.41 -28.74 -0.18
CA ARG A 218 -18.53 -28.43 -1.06
C ARG A 218 -18.07 -27.60 -2.25
N THR A 219 -18.91 -27.52 -3.27
CA THR A 219 -18.75 -26.59 -4.39
C THR A 219 -19.79 -25.51 -4.27
N VAL A 220 -19.36 -24.26 -4.39
CA VAL A 220 -20.22 -23.07 -4.39
C VAL A 220 -20.06 -22.37 -5.72
N THR A 221 -21.14 -22.04 -6.42
CA THR A 221 -21.12 -21.19 -7.61
C THR A 221 -21.39 -19.77 -7.17
N ALA A 222 -20.48 -18.86 -7.50
CA ALA A 222 -20.60 -17.45 -7.15
C ALA A 222 -20.63 -16.56 -8.40
N PRO A 223 -21.55 -15.58 -8.49
CA PRO A 223 -21.55 -14.61 -9.58
C PRO A 223 -20.40 -13.63 -9.39
N LEU A 224 -19.70 -13.30 -10.47
CA LEU A 224 -18.68 -12.24 -10.43
C LEU A 224 -19.37 -10.87 -10.34
N ILE A 225 -18.67 -9.91 -9.75
CA ILE A 225 -19.13 -8.53 -9.56
C ILE A 225 -18.30 -7.53 -10.34
N THR A 226 -18.89 -6.35 -10.59
CA THR A 226 -18.18 -5.21 -11.21
C THR A 226 -17.35 -4.46 -10.18
N LEU A 227 -16.47 -3.56 -10.66
CA LEU A 227 -15.72 -2.65 -9.78
C LEU A 227 -16.65 -1.74 -8.96
N GLU A 228 -17.76 -1.28 -9.53
CA GLU A 228 -18.75 -0.48 -8.81
C GLU A 228 -19.39 -1.29 -7.66
N GLN A 229 -19.78 -2.53 -7.93
CA GLN A 229 -20.30 -3.44 -6.89
C GLN A 229 -19.26 -3.77 -5.82
N ARG A 230 -17.96 -3.91 -6.19
CA ARG A 230 -16.87 -4.06 -5.22
C ARG A 230 -16.76 -2.84 -4.31
N ARG A 231 -16.85 -1.64 -4.88
CA ARG A 231 -16.83 -0.38 -4.10
C ARG A 231 -18.01 -0.28 -3.13
N ALA A 232 -19.19 -0.71 -3.56
CA ALA A 232 -20.37 -0.77 -2.68
C ALA A 232 -20.23 -1.74 -1.49
N GLN A 233 -19.27 -2.68 -1.55
CA GLN A 233 -18.94 -3.59 -0.45
C GLN A 233 -17.89 -3.04 0.52
N MET A 234 -17.35 -1.84 0.29
CA MET A 234 -16.37 -1.23 1.19
C MET A 234 -16.99 -0.93 2.56
N ALA A 235 -16.18 -1.08 3.59
CA ALA A 235 -16.62 -0.84 4.97
C ALA A 235 -16.95 0.63 5.25
N GLN A 236 -16.47 1.54 4.41
CA GLN A 236 -16.58 2.98 4.59
C GLN A 236 -16.71 3.68 3.24
N ASP A 237 -17.49 4.75 3.19
CA ASP A 237 -17.52 5.67 2.06
C ASP A 237 -16.22 6.51 2.08
N ILE A 238 -15.28 6.15 1.21
CA ILE A 238 -14.00 6.83 1.09
C ILE A 238 -14.06 8.09 0.21
N ASP A 239 -15.20 8.39 -0.38
CA ASP A 239 -15.42 9.61 -1.17
C ASP A 239 -15.92 10.77 -0.29
N ASP A 240 -16.33 10.51 0.95
CA ASP A 240 -16.66 11.55 1.93
C ASP A 240 -15.39 12.11 2.58
N GLU A 241 -14.91 13.25 2.06
CA GLU A 241 -13.72 13.94 2.56
C GLU A 241 -13.87 14.49 4.00
N THR A 242 -15.09 14.59 4.51
CA THR A 242 -15.38 15.12 5.87
C THR A 242 -15.49 14.03 6.92
N ARG A 243 -15.52 12.76 6.51
CA ARG A 243 -15.75 11.62 7.37
C ARG A 243 -14.59 11.37 8.33
N PRO A 244 -14.88 11.11 9.62
CA PRO A 244 -13.88 10.62 10.57
C PRO A 244 -13.29 9.27 10.10
N VAL A 245 -11.97 9.20 10.05
CA VAL A 245 -11.22 7.98 9.65
C VAL A 245 -10.70 7.22 10.86
N PHE A 246 -10.37 7.94 11.94
CA PHE A 246 -9.90 7.33 13.18
C PHE A 246 -11.06 7.15 14.16
N SER A 247 -10.92 6.20 15.06
CA SER A 247 -11.87 6.02 16.17
C SER A 247 -11.14 5.79 17.48
N LEU A 248 -11.77 6.22 18.57
CA LEU A 248 -11.32 5.98 19.95
C LEU A 248 -12.43 5.26 20.71
N GLU A 249 -12.10 4.11 21.26
CA GLU A 249 -12.96 3.32 22.12
C GLU A 249 -12.25 3.00 23.44
N PHE A 250 -13.02 2.60 24.47
CA PHE A 250 -12.46 2.21 25.75
C PHE A 250 -12.93 0.81 26.12
N ALA A 251 -11.99 -0.11 26.27
CA ALA A 251 -12.23 -1.44 26.79
C ALA A 251 -12.38 -1.42 28.33
N PRO A 252 -12.83 -2.52 28.95
CA PRO A 252 -12.87 -2.66 30.41
C PRO A 252 -11.56 -2.25 31.07
N GLY A 253 -11.62 -1.57 32.20
CA GLY A 253 -10.46 -1.01 32.88
C GLY A 253 -9.93 0.29 32.26
N ASN A 254 -10.73 0.99 31.45
CA ASN A 254 -10.36 2.23 30.75
C ASN A 254 -9.14 2.10 29.82
N VAL A 255 -8.88 0.92 29.27
CA VAL A 255 -7.87 0.72 28.22
C VAL A 255 -8.33 1.43 26.96
N ALA A 256 -7.60 2.44 26.50
CA ALA A 256 -7.91 3.17 25.29
C ALA A 256 -7.52 2.36 24.05
N MET A 257 -8.41 2.31 23.05
CA MET A 257 -8.17 1.68 21.75
C MET A 257 -8.32 2.75 20.66
N LEU A 258 -7.20 3.23 20.14
CA LEU A 258 -7.11 4.20 19.04
C LEU A 258 -6.90 3.44 17.74
N LYS A 259 -7.94 3.35 16.90
CA LYS A 259 -7.86 2.72 15.60
C LYS A 259 -7.58 3.73 14.50
N MET A 260 -6.53 3.51 13.72
CA MET A 260 -6.07 4.40 12.66
C MET A 260 -5.84 3.60 11.35
N PRO A 261 -6.90 3.21 10.63
CA PRO A 261 -6.83 2.24 9.54
C PRO A 261 -6.24 2.80 8.24
N ASN A 262 -6.14 4.12 8.09
CA ASN A 262 -5.64 4.77 6.88
C ASN A 262 -5.08 6.15 7.21
N TRP A 263 -3.89 6.49 6.67
CA TRP A 263 -3.25 7.79 6.79
C TRP A 263 -3.19 8.56 5.45
N ALA A 264 -3.76 8.03 4.37
CA ALA A 264 -3.86 8.73 3.08
C ALA A 264 -4.95 9.82 3.13
N LEU A 265 -4.76 10.81 4.00
CA LEU A 265 -5.69 11.90 4.31
C LEU A 265 -5.36 13.19 3.52
N TYR A 266 -4.75 13.06 2.34
CA TYR A 266 -4.26 14.21 1.55
C TYR A 266 -5.36 15.22 1.19
N ASP A 267 -6.56 14.72 0.85
CA ASP A 267 -7.72 15.53 0.46
C ASP A 267 -8.76 15.64 1.58
N SER A 268 -8.47 15.09 2.78
CA SER A 268 -9.42 15.09 3.89
C SER A 268 -9.63 16.50 4.45
N LYS A 269 -10.90 16.87 4.61
CA LYS A 269 -11.35 18.09 5.31
C LYS A 269 -11.65 17.84 6.78
N TRP A 270 -11.56 16.59 7.21
CA TRP A 270 -11.72 16.23 8.61
C TRP A 270 -10.51 16.67 9.43
N ASP A 271 -10.75 17.31 10.56
CA ASP A 271 -9.71 17.72 11.51
C ASP A 271 -9.18 16.51 12.31
N TRP A 272 -8.35 15.70 11.66
CA TRP A 272 -7.76 14.53 12.28
C TRP A 272 -6.73 14.89 13.38
N LYS A 273 -6.09 16.08 13.32
CA LYS A 273 -5.18 16.54 14.37
C LYS A 273 -5.98 16.89 15.64
N GLY A 274 -7.06 17.63 15.49
CA GLY A 274 -7.98 17.93 16.58
C GLY A 274 -8.59 16.66 17.20
N PHE A 275 -8.90 15.65 16.37
CA PHE A 275 -9.35 14.35 16.88
C PHE A 275 -8.30 13.68 17.77
N ILE A 276 -7.01 13.67 17.36
CA ILE A 276 -5.93 13.10 18.20
C ILE A 276 -5.76 13.90 19.49
N ASP A 277 -5.84 15.24 19.44
CA ASP A 277 -5.80 16.09 20.63
C ASP A 277 -6.93 15.73 21.62
N ASP A 278 -8.15 15.57 21.11
CA ASP A 278 -9.32 15.18 21.91
C ASP A 278 -9.18 13.75 22.45
N ALA A 279 -8.66 12.82 21.66
CA ALA A 279 -8.44 11.45 22.10
C ALA A 279 -7.48 11.39 23.29
N PHE A 280 -6.35 12.09 23.24
CA PHE A 280 -5.39 12.11 24.35
C PHE A 280 -5.94 12.87 25.58
N ARG A 281 -6.76 13.90 25.41
CA ARG A 281 -7.47 14.56 26.50
C ARG A 281 -8.43 13.58 27.19
N GLN A 282 -9.27 12.87 26.45
CA GLN A 282 -10.17 11.85 26.97
C GLN A 282 -9.41 10.74 27.73
N MET A 283 -8.27 10.27 27.21
CA MET A 283 -7.43 9.29 27.91
C MET A 283 -6.91 9.84 29.24
N SER A 284 -6.48 11.11 29.27
CA SER A 284 -6.02 11.78 30.48
C SER A 284 -7.13 11.91 31.51
N ASP A 285 -8.33 12.40 31.12
CA ASP A 285 -9.49 12.60 31.99
C ASP A 285 -9.97 11.28 32.61
N ARG A 286 -9.95 10.21 31.83
CA ARG A 286 -10.30 8.85 32.27
C ARG A 286 -9.18 8.15 33.04
N ARG A 287 -7.97 8.72 33.07
CA ARG A 287 -6.76 8.10 33.65
C ARG A 287 -6.52 6.73 33.04
N SER A 288 -6.55 6.65 31.71
CA SER A 288 -6.36 5.38 30.99
C SER A 288 -5.01 4.76 31.32
N PRO A 289 -4.98 3.51 31.82
CA PRO A 289 -3.72 2.84 32.22
C PRO A 289 -2.91 2.34 31.01
N ALA A 290 -3.58 2.16 29.87
CA ALA A 290 -2.95 1.69 28.64
C ALA A 290 -3.64 2.26 27.39
N LEU A 291 -2.84 2.38 26.32
CA LEU A 291 -3.26 2.77 24.97
C LEU A 291 -2.88 1.64 24.02
N ILE A 292 -3.85 1.15 23.25
CA ILE A 292 -3.64 0.28 22.10
C ILE A 292 -3.86 1.11 20.85
N VAL A 293 -2.81 1.24 20.01
CA VAL A 293 -2.88 1.87 18.69
C VAL A 293 -3.02 0.77 17.65
N ASP A 294 -4.17 0.67 16.97
CA ASP A 294 -4.40 -0.34 15.93
C ASP A 294 -4.13 0.24 14.54
N LEU A 295 -3.02 -0.19 13.94
CA LEU A 295 -2.57 0.20 12.60
C LEU A 295 -2.78 -0.88 11.54
N ARG A 296 -3.37 -2.02 11.89
CA ARG A 296 -3.52 -3.14 10.94
C ARG A 296 -4.30 -2.72 9.71
N GLY A 297 -3.79 -3.08 8.53
CA GLY A 297 -4.34 -2.68 7.23
C GLY A 297 -3.90 -1.30 6.72
N ASN A 298 -3.21 -0.50 7.53
CA ASN A 298 -2.80 0.86 7.15
C ASN A 298 -1.48 0.84 6.36
N GLU A 299 -1.51 1.25 5.10
CA GLU A 299 -0.34 1.32 4.20
C GLU A 299 0.48 2.61 4.33
N GLY A 300 0.10 3.53 5.20
CA GLY A 300 0.76 4.83 5.37
C GLY A 300 -0.01 5.98 4.73
N GLY A 301 0.68 7.05 4.41
CA GLY A 301 0.14 8.32 3.94
C GLY A 301 0.84 9.50 4.59
N LEU A 302 0.09 10.39 5.25
CA LEU A 302 0.64 11.49 6.04
C LEU A 302 1.33 10.96 7.31
N ASP A 303 2.20 11.77 7.91
CA ASP A 303 2.92 11.43 9.16
C ASP A 303 2.00 11.57 10.41
N CYS A 304 0.79 10.99 10.34
CA CYS A 304 -0.18 11.06 11.45
C CYS A 304 0.37 10.45 12.76
N GLY A 305 1.29 9.49 12.65
CA GLY A 305 1.95 8.87 13.78
C GLY A 305 2.79 9.83 14.63
N ASP A 306 3.28 10.92 14.06
CA ASP A 306 4.05 11.93 14.78
C ASP A 306 3.23 12.62 15.85
N GLU A 307 1.96 12.89 15.56
CA GLU A 307 1.03 13.47 16.53
C GLU A 307 0.77 12.51 17.70
N VAL A 308 0.82 11.20 17.46
CA VAL A 308 0.75 10.20 18.54
C VAL A 308 2.05 10.19 19.32
N ILE A 309 3.21 10.04 18.64
CA ILE A 309 4.53 10.01 19.30
C ILE A 309 4.76 11.26 20.15
N ALA A 310 4.38 12.44 19.63
CA ALA A 310 4.51 13.72 20.34
C ALA A 310 3.92 13.70 21.76
N ARG A 311 2.90 12.86 21.98
CA ARG A 311 2.20 12.72 23.27
C ARG A 311 2.66 11.51 24.09
N LEU A 312 3.57 10.72 23.57
CA LEU A 312 4.22 9.61 24.29
C LEU A 312 5.56 10.02 24.89
N ILE A 313 6.21 11.04 24.35
CA ILE A 313 7.56 11.49 24.72
C ILE A 313 7.53 12.61 25.75
N GLY A 314 8.57 12.69 26.58
CA GLY A 314 8.74 13.76 27.58
C GLY A 314 9.71 14.86 27.16
N ALA A 315 10.43 14.67 26.06
CA ALA A 315 11.34 15.61 25.44
C ALA A 315 11.34 15.35 23.92
N ASP A 316 11.77 16.33 23.13
CA ASP A 316 11.81 16.23 21.68
C ASP A 316 12.61 15.01 21.22
N LEU A 317 12.01 14.25 20.29
CA LEU A 317 12.59 13.01 19.77
C LEU A 317 13.27 13.26 18.43
N GLN A 318 14.57 13.01 18.36
CA GLN A 318 15.28 12.98 17.09
C GLN A 318 14.87 11.74 16.28
N ARG A 319 14.55 11.95 14.99
CA ARG A 319 14.25 10.83 14.09
C ARG A 319 15.51 10.02 13.81
N ALA A 320 15.33 8.75 13.44
CA ALA A 320 16.44 7.90 13.01
C ALA A 320 17.20 8.55 11.83
N ALA A 321 18.52 8.45 11.87
CA ALA A 321 19.39 9.05 10.87
C ALA A 321 19.37 8.24 9.56
N TYR A 322 18.34 8.48 8.72
CA TYR A 322 18.34 8.09 7.32
C TYR A 322 18.79 9.26 6.46
N GLU A 323 19.71 9.01 5.53
CA GLU A 323 20.10 10.00 4.54
C GLU A 323 19.11 9.98 3.38
N ARG A 324 18.60 11.15 3.00
CA ARG A 324 17.74 11.31 1.82
C ARG A 324 18.61 11.55 0.60
N ARG A 325 18.40 10.75 -0.42
CA ARG A 325 19.15 10.84 -1.68
C ARG A 325 18.23 10.91 -2.86
N VAL A 326 18.62 11.74 -3.82
CA VAL A 326 18.03 11.85 -5.15
C VAL A 326 19.06 11.52 -6.21
N ARG A 327 18.63 11.27 -7.46
CA ARG A 327 19.50 10.88 -8.56
C ARG A 327 19.87 12.02 -9.49
N TYR A 328 19.26 13.18 -9.33
CA TYR A 328 19.40 14.33 -10.21
C TYR A 328 19.30 15.63 -9.41
N VAL A 329 19.81 16.71 -9.96
CA VAL A 329 19.55 18.08 -9.50
C VAL A 329 18.36 18.65 -10.27
N LYS A 330 18.40 18.53 -11.60
CA LYS A 330 17.35 18.99 -12.51
C LYS A 330 16.94 17.85 -13.44
N THR A 331 15.63 17.75 -13.72
CA THR A 331 15.13 16.77 -14.68
C THR A 331 15.69 17.02 -16.07
N PRO A 332 16.07 15.95 -16.80
CA PRO A 332 16.44 16.11 -18.21
C PRO A 332 15.25 16.58 -19.04
N ALA A 333 15.48 17.60 -19.89
CA ALA A 333 14.44 18.22 -20.72
C ALA A 333 13.75 17.23 -21.68
N ASP A 334 14.44 16.16 -22.07
CA ASP A 334 13.91 15.07 -22.90
C ASP A 334 12.86 14.22 -22.15
N LEU A 335 12.91 14.16 -20.82
CA LEU A 335 11.95 13.44 -19.98
C LEU A 335 10.75 14.29 -19.54
N ASP A 336 10.92 15.60 -19.38
CA ASP A 336 9.90 16.50 -18.82
C ASP A 336 8.50 16.34 -19.44
N PRO A 337 8.33 16.16 -20.76
CA PRO A 337 7.01 16.01 -21.37
C PRO A 337 6.24 14.74 -20.93
N PHE A 338 6.94 13.75 -20.38
CA PHE A 338 6.37 12.46 -19.98
C PHE A 338 6.20 12.31 -18.48
N LEU A 339 6.68 13.31 -17.70
CA LEU A 339 6.63 13.29 -16.25
C LEU A 339 5.48 14.17 -15.76
N ASP A 340 4.46 13.56 -15.17
CA ASP A 340 3.40 14.27 -14.46
C ASP A 340 3.71 14.32 -12.96
N THR A 341 3.25 15.35 -12.25
CA THR A 341 3.47 15.50 -10.81
C THR A 341 2.45 16.46 -10.21
N TRP A 342 2.27 16.42 -8.90
CA TRP A 342 1.46 17.42 -8.18
C TRP A 342 2.26 18.65 -7.75
N ASP A 343 3.62 18.60 -7.84
CA ASP A 343 4.50 19.69 -7.42
C ASP A 343 5.68 19.82 -8.40
N ASP A 344 5.70 20.89 -9.16
CA ASP A 344 6.75 21.14 -10.15
C ASP A 344 8.12 21.46 -9.53
N SER A 345 8.20 21.75 -8.23
CA SER A 345 9.48 21.92 -7.53
C SER A 345 10.33 20.65 -7.57
N PHE A 346 9.72 19.48 -7.73
CA PHE A 346 10.44 18.22 -7.88
C PHE A 346 11.29 18.13 -9.16
N ARG A 347 11.06 19.02 -10.12
CA ARG A 347 11.85 19.05 -11.36
C ARG A 347 13.23 19.67 -11.20
N ASP A 348 13.44 20.49 -10.17
CA ASP A 348 14.72 21.16 -9.92
C ASP A 348 14.95 21.34 -8.42
N TRP A 349 15.81 20.51 -7.85
CA TRP A 349 16.19 20.56 -6.43
C TRP A 349 17.17 21.72 -6.13
N GLY A 350 17.72 22.35 -7.16
CA GLY A 350 18.63 23.49 -7.02
C GLY A 350 19.81 23.21 -6.09
N ALA A 351 20.02 24.14 -5.15
CA ALA A 351 21.10 24.03 -4.15
C ALA A 351 20.87 22.97 -3.08
N ASP A 352 19.64 22.46 -2.93
CA ASP A 352 19.30 21.46 -1.91
C ASP A 352 19.85 20.08 -2.27
N ALA A 353 20.16 19.83 -3.54
CA ALA A 353 20.77 18.59 -4.00
C ALA A 353 22.31 18.69 -4.01
N VAL A 354 22.95 18.26 -2.94
CA VAL A 354 24.43 18.26 -2.80
C VAL A 354 25.01 16.94 -3.26
N ARG A 355 25.94 17.00 -4.24
CA ARG A 355 26.58 15.79 -4.80
C ARG A 355 27.30 14.96 -3.74
N ILE A 356 27.04 13.66 -3.71
CA ILE A 356 27.75 12.69 -2.87
C ILE A 356 28.77 11.91 -3.70
N ASP A 357 28.32 11.36 -4.82
CA ASP A 357 29.11 10.54 -5.75
C ASP A 357 28.58 10.68 -7.19
N ASP A 358 28.97 9.77 -8.08
CA ASP A 358 28.55 9.80 -9.49
C ASP A 358 27.08 9.38 -9.70
N ARG A 359 26.41 8.87 -8.65
CA ARG A 359 25.05 8.35 -8.73
C ARG A 359 24.05 9.15 -7.90
N TYR A 360 24.50 9.81 -6.84
CA TYR A 360 23.59 10.37 -5.84
C TYR A 360 23.94 11.80 -5.45
N TYR A 361 22.89 12.52 -5.14
CA TYR A 361 22.92 13.78 -4.43
C TYR A 361 22.22 13.59 -3.09
N ARG A 362 22.79 14.12 -2.02
CA ARG A 362 22.11 14.24 -0.73
C ARG A 362 21.15 15.41 -0.83
N LEU A 363 19.88 15.15 -0.53
CA LEU A 363 18.90 16.20 -0.43
C LEU A 363 19.04 16.86 0.95
N LEU A 364 19.47 18.13 0.94
CA LEU A 364 19.45 18.99 2.13
C LEU A 364 17.99 19.38 2.37
N GLU A 365 17.64 19.55 3.62
CA GLU A 365 16.32 20.05 3.97
C GLU A 365 16.45 21.49 4.44
N GLU A 366 15.74 22.40 3.79
CA GLU A 366 15.27 23.59 4.45
C GLU A 366 14.01 23.19 5.25
N ASP A 367 14.08 23.22 6.58
CA ASP A 367 12.97 23.19 7.55
C ASP A 367 11.76 22.28 7.23
N GLY A 368 11.97 21.16 6.54
CA GLY A 368 10.90 20.20 6.24
C GLY A 368 10.44 19.44 7.48
N GLU A 369 9.13 19.42 7.75
CA GLU A 369 8.52 18.73 8.90
C GLU A 369 8.94 17.26 9.01
N SER A 370 9.34 16.61 7.92
CA SER A 370 9.66 15.16 7.89
C SER A 370 10.98 14.76 8.58
N ARG A 371 11.84 15.72 8.93
CA ARG A 371 13.07 15.49 9.70
C ARG A 371 13.21 16.31 10.97
N ALA A 372 12.41 17.32 11.14
CA ALA A 372 12.36 18.05 12.38
C ALA A 372 12.16 17.05 13.53
N PRO A 373 12.81 17.29 14.68
CA PRO A 373 12.51 16.50 15.86
C PRO A 373 11.02 16.47 16.10
N ILE A 374 10.48 15.32 16.46
CA ILE A 374 9.09 15.25 16.91
C ILE A 374 9.01 15.98 18.24
N ARG A 375 8.36 17.12 18.27
CA ARG A 375 8.26 17.97 19.46
C ARG A 375 7.27 17.35 20.43
N ALA A 376 7.68 17.26 21.70
CA ALA A 376 6.79 16.79 22.77
C ALA A 376 5.57 17.72 22.92
N LYS A 377 4.37 17.12 23.00
CA LYS A 377 3.09 17.81 23.20
C LYS A 377 2.36 17.25 24.41
N GLY A 378 1.62 18.09 25.13
CA GLY A 378 0.69 17.69 26.20
C GLY A 378 -0.75 17.52 25.71
N PRO A 379 -1.60 16.80 26.48
CA PRO A 379 -1.22 16.02 27.65
C PRO A 379 -0.40 14.78 27.30
N ARG A 380 0.68 14.53 28.06
CA ARG A 380 1.50 13.34 27.86
C ARG A 380 0.79 12.10 28.38
N PHE A 381 0.80 11.04 27.57
CA PHE A 381 0.33 9.72 27.99
C PHE A 381 1.46 8.97 28.73
N ASN A 382 1.18 8.55 29.97
CA ASN A 382 2.16 7.89 30.83
C ASN A 382 1.82 6.41 31.10
N GLY A 383 0.75 5.88 30.49
CA GLY A 383 0.38 4.48 30.57
C GLY A 383 1.18 3.57 29.65
N LYS A 384 0.86 2.29 29.65
CA LYS A 384 1.45 1.34 28.70
C LYS A 384 0.97 1.63 27.28
N VAL A 385 1.87 1.52 26.32
CA VAL A 385 1.54 1.67 24.90
C VAL A 385 1.75 0.34 24.19
N ILE A 386 0.75 -0.10 23.46
CA ILE A 386 0.79 -1.29 22.61
C ILE A 386 0.40 -0.85 21.19
N VAL A 387 1.12 -1.31 20.18
CA VAL A 387 0.81 -1.01 18.78
C VAL A 387 0.55 -2.32 18.04
N LEU A 388 -0.64 -2.43 17.46
CA LEU A 388 -0.99 -3.56 16.60
C LEU A 388 -0.51 -3.28 15.18
N VAL A 389 0.30 -4.18 14.65
CA VAL A 389 0.91 -4.08 13.33
C VAL A 389 0.67 -5.34 12.49
N ASP A 390 0.66 -5.17 11.16
CA ASP A 390 0.61 -6.28 10.21
C ASP A 390 1.46 -6.00 8.96
N ALA A 391 1.49 -6.95 8.04
CA ALA A 391 2.26 -6.86 6.80
C ALA A 391 1.77 -5.77 5.82
N SER A 392 0.64 -5.11 6.09
CA SER A 392 0.19 -3.95 5.32
C SER A 392 0.97 -2.69 5.68
N ASN A 393 1.46 -2.59 6.93
CA ASN A 393 2.11 -1.38 7.44
C ASN A 393 3.40 -1.05 6.68
N SER A 394 3.33 -0.08 5.80
CA SER A 394 4.43 0.40 4.96
C SER A 394 4.51 1.92 5.00
N SER A 395 5.50 2.54 4.35
CA SER A 395 5.66 3.99 4.29
C SER A 395 5.62 4.63 5.69
N ALA A 396 4.77 5.61 5.94
CA ALA A 396 4.67 6.34 7.21
C ALA A 396 4.36 5.43 8.41
N THR A 397 3.48 4.41 8.25
CA THR A 397 3.17 3.48 9.34
C THR A 397 4.31 2.54 9.68
N PHE A 398 5.11 2.12 8.69
CA PHE A 398 6.37 1.41 8.94
C PHE A 398 7.35 2.29 9.71
N GLN A 399 7.50 3.56 9.33
CA GLN A 399 8.40 4.50 10.03
C GLN A 399 7.95 4.71 11.48
N PHE A 400 6.65 4.87 11.70
CA PHE A 400 6.08 4.97 13.04
C PHE A 400 6.39 3.73 13.89
N ALA A 401 6.13 2.53 13.38
CA ALA A 401 6.42 1.28 14.09
C ALA A 401 7.92 1.16 14.43
N ASN A 402 8.79 1.53 13.49
CA ASN A 402 10.24 1.55 13.71
C ASN A 402 10.65 2.55 14.79
N LEU A 403 10.09 3.77 14.79
CA LEU A 403 10.37 4.78 15.82
C LEU A 403 9.89 4.33 17.19
N VAL A 404 8.68 3.77 17.28
CA VAL A 404 8.14 3.25 18.56
C VAL A 404 9.04 2.18 19.14
N GLN A 405 9.46 1.19 18.34
CA GLN A 405 10.31 0.09 18.81
C GLN A 405 11.73 0.55 19.14
N ALA A 406 12.36 1.31 18.25
CA ALA A 406 13.73 1.79 18.42
C ALA A 406 13.90 2.67 19.67
N ASN A 407 12.88 3.45 20.03
CA ASN A 407 12.88 4.34 21.19
C ASN A 407 12.15 3.75 22.41
N LYS A 408 11.71 2.49 22.35
CA LYS A 408 11.03 1.79 23.46
C LYS A 408 9.80 2.56 23.97
N LEU A 409 9.07 3.20 23.07
CA LEU A 409 7.86 3.97 23.38
C LEU A 409 6.64 3.09 23.61
N GLY A 410 6.68 1.84 23.15
CA GLY A 410 5.58 0.88 23.29
C GLY A 410 6.03 -0.52 22.88
N THR A 411 5.11 -1.48 23.01
CA THR A 411 5.26 -2.88 22.60
C THR A 411 4.53 -3.10 21.27
N LEU A 412 5.24 -3.57 20.25
CA LEU A 412 4.61 -3.95 18.98
C LEU A 412 4.05 -5.37 19.08
N VAL A 413 2.80 -5.57 18.66
CA VAL A 413 2.11 -6.87 18.65
C VAL A 413 1.52 -7.13 17.27
N GLY A 414 1.65 -8.33 16.75
CA GLY A 414 1.06 -8.71 15.46
C GLY A 414 2.02 -9.43 14.52
N GLU A 415 2.09 -8.97 13.29
CA GLU A 415 2.92 -9.55 12.22
C GLU A 415 4.03 -8.57 11.80
N PRO A 416 5.14 -9.04 11.19
CA PRO A 416 6.17 -8.16 10.64
C PRO A 416 5.59 -7.14 9.65
N THR A 417 6.05 -5.89 9.74
CA THR A 417 5.54 -4.78 8.92
C THR A 417 5.95 -4.89 7.45
N GLY A 418 5.24 -4.18 6.57
CA GLY A 418 5.40 -4.25 5.12
C GLY A 418 6.49 -3.37 4.52
N GLY A 419 7.15 -2.50 5.31
CA GLY A 419 8.26 -1.69 4.85
C GLY A 419 9.60 -2.42 4.88
N ASN A 420 10.72 -1.67 4.83
CA ASN A 420 12.06 -2.27 4.83
C ASN A 420 13.08 -1.39 5.57
N LEU A 421 13.82 -2.00 6.49
CA LEU A 421 14.85 -1.33 7.30
C LEU A 421 16.04 -0.83 6.46
N ARG A 422 16.28 -1.39 5.26
CA ARG A 422 17.25 -0.84 4.29
C ARG A 422 16.83 0.49 3.69
N GLY A 423 15.67 1.00 4.07
CA GLY A 423 15.08 2.24 3.60
C GLY A 423 14.07 2.02 2.48
N ILE A 424 13.24 3.01 2.30
CA ILE A 424 12.16 3.05 1.31
C ILE A 424 12.40 4.19 0.32
N ASN A 425 11.65 4.23 -0.78
CA ASN A 425 11.65 5.36 -1.69
C ASN A 425 10.26 5.97 -1.71
N GLY A 426 10.15 7.30 -1.65
CA GLY A 426 8.85 7.96 -1.59
C GLY A 426 8.98 9.47 -1.38
N GLY A 427 7.95 10.11 -0.81
CA GLY A 427 7.92 11.52 -0.45
C GLY A 427 7.68 12.49 -1.63
N ALA A 428 8.25 12.24 -2.80
CA ALA A 428 8.04 12.95 -4.05
C ALA A 428 7.92 11.95 -5.19
N PHE A 429 7.11 12.27 -6.21
CA PHE A 429 6.84 11.34 -7.31
C PHE A 429 6.75 12.06 -8.65
N PHE A 430 7.22 11.38 -9.69
CA PHE A 430 6.70 11.56 -11.03
C PHE A 430 5.81 10.40 -11.41
N PHE A 431 4.76 10.69 -12.16
CA PHE A 431 3.91 9.71 -12.84
C PHE A 431 4.37 9.65 -14.28
N LEU A 432 5.14 8.60 -14.62
CA LEU A 432 5.72 8.45 -15.95
C LEU A 432 4.66 7.97 -16.92
N ARG A 433 4.33 8.82 -17.89
CA ARG A 433 3.37 8.50 -18.95
C ARG A 433 4.08 7.81 -20.12
N LEU A 434 3.70 6.57 -20.39
CA LEU A 434 4.11 5.80 -21.55
C LEU A 434 3.12 6.06 -22.67
N SER A 435 3.43 7.06 -23.51
CA SER A 435 2.46 7.66 -24.44
C SER A 435 1.96 6.72 -25.53
N GLU A 436 2.75 5.73 -25.89
CA GLU A 436 2.42 4.80 -26.99
C GLU A 436 1.46 3.67 -26.50
N SER A 437 1.67 3.13 -25.32
CA SER A 437 0.76 2.15 -24.71
C SER A 437 -0.42 2.80 -23.99
N GLY A 438 -0.29 4.08 -23.61
CA GLY A 438 -1.24 4.79 -22.77
C GLY A 438 -1.24 4.31 -21.32
N LEU A 439 -0.15 3.66 -20.88
CA LEU A 439 0.05 3.22 -19.50
C LEU A 439 0.84 4.25 -18.71
N GLU A 440 0.74 4.17 -17.38
CA GLU A 440 1.46 5.03 -16.46
C GLU A 440 2.14 4.20 -15.37
N ALA A 441 3.32 4.66 -14.93
CA ALA A 441 4.11 4.03 -13.88
C ALA A 441 4.55 5.06 -12.84
N ASP A 442 4.38 4.74 -11.56
CA ASP A 442 4.84 5.58 -10.46
C ASP A 442 6.37 5.50 -10.34
N LEU A 443 7.00 6.67 -10.24
CA LEU A 443 8.43 6.84 -10.11
C LEU A 443 8.73 7.68 -8.86
N PRO A 444 9.05 7.04 -7.72
CA PRO A 444 9.46 7.77 -6.52
C PRO A 444 10.82 8.44 -6.74
N LEU A 445 11.02 9.63 -6.16
CA LEU A 445 12.17 10.48 -6.44
C LEU A 445 13.16 10.56 -5.30
N ILE A 446 12.70 10.38 -4.05
CA ILE A 446 13.53 10.48 -2.85
C ILE A 446 13.70 9.08 -2.25
N GLY A 447 14.94 8.64 -2.10
CA GLY A 447 15.27 7.40 -1.40
C GLY A 447 15.81 7.70 -0.01
N THR A 448 15.33 6.98 1.00
CA THR A 448 15.94 6.98 2.34
C THR A 448 16.97 5.86 2.45
N PHE A 449 18.13 6.16 2.99
CA PHE A 449 19.25 5.23 3.14
C PHE A 449 19.74 5.25 4.59
N PRO A 450 19.79 4.11 5.28
CA PRO A 450 20.30 4.04 6.65
C PRO A 450 21.81 4.32 6.65
N GLN A 451 22.29 4.97 7.71
CA GLN A 451 23.73 5.26 7.87
C GLN A 451 24.55 4.02 8.21
N THR A 452 23.91 2.99 8.75
CA THR A 452 24.53 1.69 9.07
C THR A 452 23.80 0.57 8.33
N PRO A 453 24.49 -0.54 7.99
CA PRO A 453 23.86 -1.68 7.35
C PRO A 453 22.64 -2.19 8.14
N GLN A 454 21.52 -2.40 7.45
CA GLN A 454 20.29 -2.89 8.02
C GLN A 454 19.84 -4.19 7.33
N PRO A 455 19.09 -5.05 8.01
CA PRO A 455 18.53 -6.26 7.42
C PRO A 455 17.52 -5.92 6.30
N ASP A 456 17.41 -6.82 5.32
CA ASP A 456 16.39 -6.76 4.26
C ASP A 456 15.06 -7.33 4.80
N ALA A 457 14.42 -6.57 5.69
CA ALA A 457 13.20 -6.99 6.38
C ALA A 457 12.41 -5.77 6.87
N GLY A 458 11.12 -5.97 7.13
CA GLY A 458 10.29 -5.05 7.91
C GLY A 458 10.64 -5.07 9.40
N VAL A 459 9.98 -4.24 10.19
CA VAL A 459 10.07 -4.29 11.66
C VAL A 459 9.39 -5.57 12.14
N VAL A 460 10.11 -6.39 12.91
CA VAL A 460 9.55 -7.57 13.56
C VAL A 460 8.94 -7.13 14.89
N PRO A 461 7.63 -7.41 15.14
CA PRO A 461 7.01 -7.01 16.39
C PRO A 461 7.61 -7.75 17.60
N ASP A 462 7.52 -7.13 18.78
CA ASP A 462 8.03 -7.70 20.04
C ASP A 462 7.27 -8.96 20.45
N VAL A 463 5.98 -9.03 20.07
CA VAL A 463 5.11 -10.17 20.30
C VAL A 463 4.41 -10.57 19.00
N ILE A 464 4.74 -11.74 18.49
CA ILE A 464 4.08 -12.30 17.30
C ILE A 464 2.66 -12.76 17.66
N ALA A 465 1.67 -12.24 16.93
CA ALA A 465 0.25 -12.59 17.11
C ALA A 465 -0.44 -12.56 15.74
N SER A 466 -0.28 -13.65 14.97
CA SER A 466 -0.89 -13.79 13.65
C SER A 466 -2.31 -14.32 13.75
N ILE A 467 -3.21 -13.81 12.90
CA ILE A 467 -4.57 -14.31 12.81
C ILE A 467 -4.59 -15.72 12.20
N SER A 468 -5.43 -16.60 12.73
CA SER A 468 -5.63 -17.94 12.20
C SER A 468 -7.00 -18.08 11.49
N PRO A 469 -7.18 -19.11 10.63
CA PRO A 469 -8.49 -19.41 10.07
C PRO A 469 -9.57 -19.69 11.13
N THR A 470 -9.19 -20.30 12.26
CA THR A 470 -10.09 -20.54 13.40
C THR A 470 -10.52 -19.24 14.06
N ASP A 471 -9.62 -18.26 14.20
CA ASP A 471 -9.98 -16.96 14.75
C ASP A 471 -11.03 -16.27 13.87
N ILE A 472 -10.84 -16.29 12.53
CA ILE A 472 -11.84 -15.77 11.60
C ILE A 472 -13.18 -16.53 11.74
N ALA A 473 -13.15 -17.86 11.78
CA ALA A 473 -14.35 -18.68 11.89
C ALA A 473 -15.15 -18.44 13.20
N THR A 474 -14.47 -18.03 14.26
CA THR A 474 -15.06 -17.78 15.57
C THR A 474 -15.25 -16.30 15.91
N GLY A 475 -14.82 -15.41 15.02
CA GLY A 475 -14.88 -13.96 15.24
C GLY A 475 -13.89 -13.46 16.31
N ARG A 476 -12.82 -14.22 16.59
CA ARG A 476 -11.78 -13.82 17.54
C ARG A 476 -10.77 -12.88 16.89
N ASP A 477 -10.27 -11.96 17.68
CA ASP A 477 -9.11 -11.13 17.34
C ASP A 477 -7.95 -11.45 18.28
N SER A 478 -7.17 -12.48 17.94
CA SER A 478 -6.07 -12.97 18.78
C SER A 478 -4.98 -11.93 19.03
N ALA A 479 -4.74 -11.02 18.09
CA ALA A 479 -3.78 -9.93 18.27
C ALA A 479 -4.32 -8.87 19.25
N MET A 480 -5.58 -8.48 19.14
CA MET A 480 -6.23 -7.56 20.08
C MET A 480 -6.35 -8.20 21.49
N GLU A 481 -6.73 -9.48 21.58
CA GLU A 481 -6.75 -10.20 22.86
C GLU A 481 -5.37 -10.21 23.54
N THR A 482 -4.31 -10.43 22.75
CA THR A 482 -2.93 -10.36 23.24
C THR A 482 -2.56 -8.96 23.73
N ALA A 483 -2.94 -7.92 22.97
CA ALA A 483 -2.71 -6.54 23.36
C ALA A 483 -3.45 -6.17 24.65
N LEU A 484 -4.72 -6.57 24.80
CA LEU A 484 -5.49 -6.37 26.01
C LEU A 484 -4.90 -7.10 27.22
N ALA A 485 -4.40 -8.32 27.02
CA ALA A 485 -3.70 -9.07 28.07
C ALA A 485 -2.39 -8.40 28.52
N ILE A 486 -1.65 -7.76 27.60
CA ILE A 486 -0.46 -6.96 27.94
C ILE A 486 -0.88 -5.68 28.68
N ALA A 487 -1.95 -5.01 28.23
CA ALA A 487 -2.48 -3.80 28.86
C ALA A 487 -2.92 -4.02 30.31
N SER A 488 -3.50 -5.20 30.61
CA SER A 488 -4.03 -5.54 31.93
C SER A 488 -2.98 -6.01 32.96
N ARG A 489 -1.78 -6.36 32.54
CA ARG A 489 -0.70 -6.74 33.47
C ARG A 489 -0.19 -5.49 34.17
N ALA A 490 -0.36 -5.40 35.47
CA ALA A 490 0.08 -4.29 36.33
C ALA A 490 1.63 -4.18 36.33
#